data_bcb768c381fd6e52de5407e3796b3e6f
#
_entry.id   bcb768c381fd6e52de5407e3796b3e6f
#
_cell.length_a   1.000
_cell.length_b   1.000
_cell.length_c   1.000
_cell.angle_alpha   90.00
_cell.angle_beta   90.00
_cell.angle_gamma   90.00
#
_symmetry.space_group_name_H-M   'P 1'
#
loop_
_entity.id
_entity.type
_entity.pdbx_description
1 polymer ?
#
loop_
_entity_poly.entity_id
_entity_poly.type
_entity_poly.pdbx_seq_one_letter_code
_entity_poly.pdbx_strand_id
1 'polypeptide(L)'
;MHVSVLEIFIENTESDEFEGKRVIEVGSKYVNGSVRLLIEKFLKPKEYIGVDLEEGKFVDVVLDAEKLVDHFGKESFDIVVSTELLEHVTNWRSVINNMKEILKKDGYIYYYPL
;
A
#
# COMPACT_ATOMS: atom_id res chain seq x y z
N MET A 1 11.52 0.04 -6.49
CA MET A 1 10.59 -0.85 -7.21
C MET A 1 11.12 -1.19 -8.58
N HIS A 2 10.97 -2.43 -8.99
CA HIS A 2 11.42 -2.91 -10.29
C HIS A 2 10.32 -2.90 -11.34
N VAL A 3 10.69 -2.77 -12.60
CA VAL A 3 9.74 -2.81 -13.72
C VAL A 3 8.91 -4.09 -13.72
N SER A 4 9.51 -5.23 -13.36
CA SER A 4 8.79 -6.51 -13.28
C SER A 4 7.66 -6.49 -12.24
N VAL A 5 7.81 -5.75 -11.14
CA VAL A 5 6.75 -5.59 -10.14
C VAL A 5 5.59 -4.80 -10.73
N LEU A 6 5.87 -3.75 -11.51
CA LEU A 6 4.84 -2.97 -12.20
C LEU A 6 4.07 -3.83 -13.20
N GLU A 7 4.76 -4.66 -13.96
CA GLU A 7 4.14 -5.57 -14.93
C GLU A 7 3.21 -6.57 -14.24
N ILE A 8 3.67 -7.20 -13.16
CA ILE A 8 2.86 -8.13 -12.37
C ILE A 8 1.61 -7.43 -11.83
N PHE A 9 1.77 -6.22 -11.31
CA PHE A 9 0.65 -5.45 -10.79
C PHE A 9 -0.40 -5.17 -11.88
N ILE A 10 0.03 -4.72 -13.05
CA ILE A 10 -0.86 -4.42 -14.16
C ILE A 10 -1.63 -5.67 -14.61
N GLU A 11 -0.94 -6.80 -14.75
CA GLU A 11 -1.53 -8.05 -15.20
C GLU A 11 -2.56 -8.63 -14.23
N ASN A 12 -2.42 -8.37 -12.94
CA ASN A 12 -3.24 -8.98 -11.90
C ASN A 12 -4.27 -8.05 -11.26
N THR A 13 -4.41 -6.82 -11.78
CA THR A 13 -5.32 -5.83 -11.21
C THR A 13 -6.40 -5.45 -12.21
N GLU A 14 -7.65 -5.51 -11.76
CA GLU A 14 -8.80 -5.04 -12.54
C GLU A 14 -9.16 -3.61 -12.11
N SER A 15 -9.61 -2.80 -13.07
CA SER A 15 -9.86 -1.37 -12.82
C SER A 15 -10.93 -1.11 -11.77
N ASP A 16 -11.98 -1.93 -11.72
CA ASP A 16 -13.09 -1.75 -10.78
C ASP A 16 -12.72 -2.09 -9.33
N GLU A 17 -11.63 -2.81 -9.10
CA GLU A 17 -11.18 -3.12 -7.74
C GLU A 17 -10.79 -1.87 -6.95
N PHE A 18 -10.28 -0.85 -7.62
CA PHE A 18 -9.77 0.37 -6.99
C PHE A 18 -10.73 1.55 -7.09
N GLU A 19 -11.65 1.54 -8.06
CA GLU A 19 -12.52 2.67 -8.30
C GLU A 19 -13.37 3.00 -7.07
N GLY A 20 -13.28 4.25 -6.60
CA GLY A 20 -14.03 4.71 -5.45
C GLY A 20 -13.57 4.17 -4.10
N LYS A 21 -12.40 3.51 -4.06
CA LYS A 21 -11.89 2.87 -2.85
C LYS A 21 -10.86 3.74 -2.13
N ARG A 22 -10.75 3.54 -0.81
CA ARG A 22 -9.68 4.12 -0.02
C ARG A 22 -8.49 3.17 -0.01
N VAL A 23 -7.37 3.64 -0.51
CA VAL A 23 -6.14 2.86 -0.68
C VAL A 23 -5.03 3.41 0.20
N ILE A 24 -4.31 2.54 0.87
CA ILE A 24 -3.09 2.88 1.58
C ILE A 24 -1.94 2.06 1.01
N GLU A 25 -0.84 2.73 0.70
CA GLU A 25 0.40 2.06 0.32
C GLU A 25 1.37 2.13 1.50
N VAL A 26 1.77 0.96 2.00
CA VAL A 26 2.70 0.83 3.12
C VAL A 26 4.09 0.58 2.57
N GLY A 27 5.04 1.46 2.90
CA GLY A 27 6.35 1.48 2.28
C GLY A 27 6.32 2.24 0.96
N SER A 28 5.75 3.44 0.96
CA SER A 28 5.40 4.17 -0.27
C SER A 28 6.50 5.05 -0.85
N LYS A 29 7.61 5.25 -0.15
CA LYS A 29 8.65 6.17 -0.60
C LYS A 29 9.13 5.80 -2.00
N TYR A 30 9.12 6.79 -2.90
CA TYR A 30 9.55 6.59 -4.28
C TYR A 30 11.06 6.30 -4.34
N VAL A 31 11.38 5.08 -4.75
CA VAL A 31 12.75 4.63 -5.03
C VAL A 31 12.66 3.75 -6.27
N ASN A 32 13.20 4.17 -7.39
CA ASN A 32 13.19 3.40 -8.64
C ASN A 32 11.81 3.06 -9.21
N GLY A 33 10.78 3.81 -8.84
CA GLY A 33 9.44 3.63 -9.39
C GLY A 33 8.36 3.40 -8.34
N SER A 34 7.10 3.47 -8.77
CA SER A 34 5.94 3.29 -7.88
C SER A 34 4.71 2.88 -8.67
N VAL A 35 3.87 2.04 -8.06
CA VAL A 35 2.56 1.69 -8.61
C VAL A 35 1.54 2.82 -8.45
N ARG A 36 1.81 3.79 -7.56
CA ARG A 36 0.87 4.86 -7.24
C ARG A 36 0.38 5.62 -8.47
N LEU A 37 1.30 5.99 -9.36
CA LEU A 37 0.93 6.74 -10.56
C LEU A 37 -0.03 5.96 -11.45
N LEU A 38 0.16 4.65 -11.56
CA LEU A 38 -0.72 3.77 -12.34
C LEU A 38 -2.09 3.67 -11.70
N ILE A 39 -2.13 3.47 -10.38
CA ILE A 39 -3.39 3.34 -9.65
C ILE A 39 -4.18 4.65 -9.72
N GLU A 40 -3.54 5.76 -9.42
CA GLU A 40 -4.22 7.06 -9.44
C GLU A 40 -4.71 7.44 -10.84
N LYS A 41 -3.92 7.18 -11.88
CA LYS A 41 -4.25 7.59 -13.24
C LYS A 41 -5.28 6.68 -13.89
N PHE A 42 -5.17 5.36 -13.73
CA PHE A 42 -5.97 4.39 -14.48
C PHE A 42 -7.06 3.71 -13.66
N LEU A 43 -6.89 3.60 -12.34
CA LEU A 43 -7.80 2.85 -11.49
C LEU A 43 -8.69 3.74 -10.61
N LYS A 44 -8.42 5.03 -10.57
CA LYS A 44 -9.26 6.09 -9.98
C LYS A 44 -9.79 5.79 -8.57
N PRO A 45 -8.91 5.56 -7.59
CA PRO A 45 -9.35 5.38 -6.21
C PRO A 45 -9.94 6.69 -5.68
N LYS A 46 -10.78 6.58 -4.66
CA LYS A 46 -11.31 7.74 -3.95
C LYS A 46 -10.21 8.48 -3.19
N GLU A 47 -9.27 7.72 -2.61
CA GLU A 47 -8.17 8.26 -1.82
C GLU A 47 -6.97 7.32 -1.90
N TYR A 48 -5.78 7.88 -1.95
CA TYR A 48 -4.55 7.11 -1.94
C TYR A 48 -3.58 7.75 -0.95
N ILE A 49 -3.25 7.03 0.11
CA ILE A 49 -2.35 7.52 1.16
C ILE A 49 -1.08 6.68 1.16
N GLY A 50 0.06 7.35 1.04
CA GLY A 50 1.37 6.70 1.14
C GLY A 50 1.94 6.85 2.54
N VAL A 51 2.44 5.75 3.10
CA VAL A 51 3.06 5.69 4.43
C VAL A 51 4.45 5.10 4.32
N ASP A 52 5.41 5.73 4.98
CA ASP A 52 6.79 5.24 5.05
C ASP A 52 7.43 5.75 6.33
N LEU A 53 8.51 5.08 6.77
CA LEU A 53 9.31 5.54 7.92
C LEU A 53 10.07 6.81 7.63
N GLU A 54 10.41 7.04 6.36
CA GLU A 54 11.20 8.18 5.92
C GLU A 54 10.37 9.12 5.07
N GLU A 55 10.61 10.42 5.21
CA GLU A 55 10.04 11.40 4.30
C GLU A 55 10.57 11.21 2.88
N GLY A 56 9.76 11.57 1.91
CA GLY A 56 10.17 11.49 0.51
C GLY A 56 8.98 11.58 -0.42
N LYS A 57 9.27 11.44 -1.71
CA LYS A 57 8.23 11.44 -2.74
C LYS A 57 7.25 10.29 -2.49
N PHE A 58 5.96 10.57 -2.57
CA PHE A 58 4.84 9.65 -2.33
C PHE A 58 4.66 9.22 -0.87
N VAL A 59 5.28 9.92 0.07
CA VAL A 59 5.03 9.71 1.49
C VAL A 59 4.13 10.83 2.00
N ASP A 60 2.88 10.51 2.26
CA ASP A 60 1.90 11.45 2.81
C ASP A 60 1.96 11.49 4.34
N VAL A 61 2.25 10.35 4.95
CA VAL A 61 2.36 10.21 6.39
C VAL A 61 3.64 9.46 6.74
N VAL A 62 4.49 10.07 7.56
CA VAL A 62 5.68 9.40 8.09
C VAL A 62 5.25 8.61 9.31
N LEU A 63 5.27 7.28 9.20
CA LEU A 63 4.74 6.41 10.24
C LEU A 63 5.38 5.02 10.14
N ASP A 64 5.66 4.43 11.29
CA ASP A 64 6.08 3.04 11.39
C ASP A 64 4.89 2.13 11.05
N ALA A 65 5.09 1.15 10.18
CA ALA A 65 4.05 0.22 9.76
C ALA A 65 3.47 -0.62 10.91
N GLU A 66 4.18 -0.71 12.04
CA GLU A 66 3.66 -1.36 13.25
C GLU A 66 2.65 -0.49 14.00
N LYS A 67 2.47 0.76 13.58
CA LYS A 67 1.57 1.74 14.20
C LYS A 67 0.38 2.11 13.32
N LEU A 68 0.12 1.37 12.26
CA LEU A 68 -0.96 1.68 11.33
C LEU A 68 -2.33 1.72 12.01
N VAL A 69 -2.64 0.72 12.84
CA VAL A 69 -3.91 0.65 13.54
C VAL A 69 -4.06 1.79 14.55
N ASP A 70 -2.97 2.09 15.27
CA ASP A 70 -2.98 3.18 16.24
C ASP A 70 -3.26 4.53 15.60
N HIS A 71 -2.76 4.74 14.38
CA HIS A 71 -2.90 6.01 13.67
C HIS A 71 -4.22 6.12 12.91
N PHE A 72 -4.58 5.11 12.14
CA PHE A 72 -5.74 5.15 11.24
C PHE A 72 -7.00 4.49 11.80
N GLY A 73 -6.86 3.57 12.75
CA GLY A 73 -7.98 2.79 13.27
C GLY A 73 -8.25 1.52 12.47
N LYS A 74 -8.98 0.60 13.07
CA LYS A 74 -9.38 -0.66 12.43
C LYS A 74 -10.38 -0.40 11.31
N GLU A 75 -10.35 -1.23 10.29
CA GLU A 75 -11.32 -1.24 9.20
C GLU A 75 -11.49 0.14 8.53
N SER A 76 -10.37 0.84 8.33
CA SER A 76 -10.38 2.19 7.77
C SER A 76 -10.08 2.27 6.27
N PHE A 77 -9.57 1.19 5.67
CA PHE A 77 -9.20 1.16 4.27
C PHE A 77 -9.81 -0.03 3.54
N ASP A 78 -10.05 0.16 2.25
CA ASP A 78 -10.54 -0.90 1.37
C ASP A 78 -9.41 -1.75 0.81
N ILE A 79 -8.25 -1.13 0.54
CA ILE A 79 -7.11 -1.79 -0.10
C ILE A 79 -5.82 -1.35 0.55
N VAL A 80 -4.95 -2.32 0.83
CA VAL A 80 -3.56 -2.10 1.23
C VAL A 80 -2.67 -2.54 0.08
N VAL A 81 -1.77 -1.65 -0.34
CA VAL A 81 -0.75 -1.96 -1.34
C VAL A 81 0.60 -1.93 -0.65
N SER A 82 1.43 -2.94 -0.90
CA SER A 82 2.80 -2.96 -0.40
C SER A 82 3.69 -3.65 -1.41
N THR A 83 4.76 -2.96 -1.79
CA THR A 83 5.75 -3.51 -2.72
C THR A 83 7.10 -3.48 -2.04
N GLU A 84 7.72 -4.65 -1.89
CA GLU A 84 9.08 -4.79 -1.36
C GLU A 84 9.29 -4.36 0.11
N LEU A 85 8.22 -4.16 0.89
CA LEU A 85 8.35 -3.68 2.27
C LEU A 85 8.88 -4.76 3.22
N LEU A 86 8.27 -5.95 3.21
CA LEU A 86 8.53 -6.97 4.23
C LEU A 86 9.96 -7.49 4.24
N GLU A 87 10.68 -7.32 3.14
CA GLU A 87 12.08 -7.68 3.00
C GLU A 87 12.99 -6.82 3.87
N HIS A 88 12.52 -5.63 4.25
CA HIS A 88 13.30 -4.62 4.97
C HIS A 88 12.88 -4.41 6.41
N VAL A 89 11.92 -5.19 6.92
CA VAL A 89 11.43 -5.03 8.30
C VAL A 89 11.68 -6.30 9.12
N THR A 90 12.08 -6.10 10.37
CA THR A 90 12.36 -7.21 11.29
C THR A 90 11.07 -7.83 11.82
N ASN A 91 10.11 -7.01 12.24
CA ASN A 91 8.84 -7.46 12.81
C ASN A 91 7.75 -7.56 11.73
N TRP A 92 8.00 -8.31 10.66
CA TRP A 92 7.07 -8.43 9.55
C TRP A 92 5.69 -8.99 9.95
N ARG A 93 5.63 -9.81 11.01
CA ARG A 93 4.36 -10.34 11.50
C ARG A 93 3.48 -9.25 12.08
N SER A 94 4.07 -8.35 12.86
CA SER A 94 3.35 -7.20 13.40
C SER A 94 2.87 -6.27 12.28
N VAL A 95 3.69 -6.06 11.28
CA VAL A 95 3.32 -5.25 10.10
C VAL A 95 2.14 -5.88 9.35
N ILE A 96 2.20 -7.18 9.10
CA ILE A 96 1.09 -7.90 8.44
C ILE A 96 -0.19 -7.82 9.26
N ASN A 97 -0.11 -8.00 10.59
CA ASN A 97 -1.27 -7.88 11.46
C ASN A 97 -1.89 -6.48 11.38
N ASN A 98 -1.06 -5.44 11.39
CA ASN A 98 -1.52 -4.07 11.23
C ASN A 98 -2.21 -3.87 9.88
N MET A 99 -1.63 -4.37 8.80
CA MET A 99 -2.23 -4.28 7.46
C MET A 99 -3.60 -4.95 7.41
N LYS A 100 -3.74 -6.12 8.04
CA LYS A 100 -5.01 -6.84 8.10
C LYS A 100 -6.06 -6.09 8.92
N GLU A 101 -5.66 -5.55 10.06
CA GLU A 101 -6.58 -4.88 10.98
C GLU A 101 -7.07 -3.53 10.46
N ILE A 102 -6.29 -2.82 9.67
CA ILE A 102 -6.75 -1.56 9.05
C ILE A 102 -7.68 -1.80 7.86
N LEU A 103 -7.77 -3.02 7.35
CA LEU A 103 -8.65 -3.35 6.24
C LEU A 103 -10.08 -3.57 6.70
N LYS A 104 -11.04 -3.11 5.90
CA LYS A 104 -12.44 -3.48 6.01
C LYS A 104 -12.60 -4.96 5.70
N LYS A 105 -13.73 -5.57 6.10
CA LYS A 105 -13.97 -7.02 5.96
C LYS A 105 -13.79 -7.53 4.53
N ASP A 106 -14.18 -6.76 3.54
CA ASP A 106 -14.08 -7.14 2.13
C ASP A 106 -12.86 -6.53 1.45
N GLY A 107 -11.87 -6.11 2.24
CA GLY A 107 -10.67 -5.47 1.74
C GLY A 107 -9.65 -6.43 1.15
N TYR A 108 -8.74 -5.86 0.37
CA TYR A 108 -7.69 -6.63 -0.31
C TYR A 108 -6.31 -6.12 0.09
N ILE A 109 -5.35 -7.05 0.14
CA ILE A 109 -3.92 -6.72 0.25
C ILE A 109 -3.25 -7.12 -1.06
N TYR A 110 -2.61 -6.15 -1.71
CA TYR A 110 -1.73 -6.38 -2.85
C TYR A 110 -0.30 -6.27 -2.38
N TYR A 111 0.39 -7.40 -2.30
CA TYR A 111 1.78 -7.46 -1.88
C TYR A 111 2.63 -8.10 -2.98
N TYR A 112 3.64 -7.37 -3.44
CA TYR A 112 4.54 -7.83 -4.49
C TYR A 112 5.99 -7.80 -3.97
N PRO A 113 6.50 -8.91 -3.45
CA PRO A 113 7.92 -9.00 -3.08
C PRO A 113 8.79 -9.14 -4.31
N LEU A 114 10.04 -8.81 -4.15
CA LEU A 114 11.03 -9.07 -5.20
C LEU A 114 11.41 -10.55 -5.26
#